data_78c3e04719c19dda872a12594a46647a
#
_entry.id   78c3e04719c19dda872a12594a46647a
#
_cell.length_a   1.000
_cell.length_b   1.000
_cell.length_c   1.000
_cell.angle_alpha   90.00
_cell.angle_beta   90.00
_cell.angle_gamma   90.00
#
_symmetry.space_group_name_H-M   'P 1'
#
loop_
_entity.id
_entity.type
_entity.pdbx_description
1 polymer ?
#
loop_
_entity_poly.entity_id
_entity_poly.type
_entity_poly.pdbx_seq_one_letter_code
_entity_poly.pdbx_strand_id
1 'polypeptide(L)'
;MKYINGIQISELRLIVHSTIFTILLLGLVVVIGFWVYTSLTMKNPKEKEHLRKLKEKAQSDELAKKQLEKLERRNKRRNKRKKENIITDIFIWSISVCVGVAILAWGIIPGWTDYIRKDYVVYKGEITVYQQMRSSRIELEDGTVVWGIGDFDEHDTYGTVVYSRRTKQFLGGN
;
A
#
# COMPACT_ATOMS: atom_id res chain seq x y z
N MET A 1 -18.27 -4.18 25.51
CA MET A 1 -19.10 -5.05 24.64
C MET A 1 -20.32 -4.24 24.23
N LYS A 2 -20.64 -4.25 22.97
CA LYS A 2 -21.80 -3.55 22.41
C LYS A 2 -22.83 -4.56 21.92
N TYR A 3 -24.11 -4.20 22.03
CA TYR A 3 -25.22 -5.04 21.56
C TYR A 3 -26.04 -4.27 20.54
N ILE A 4 -26.41 -4.91 19.46
CA ILE A 4 -27.38 -4.43 18.47
C ILE A 4 -28.48 -5.47 18.36
N ASN A 5 -29.71 -5.11 18.65
CA ASN A 5 -30.88 -6.02 18.66
C ASN A 5 -30.63 -7.31 19.46
N GLY A 6 -29.95 -7.21 20.62
CA GLY A 6 -29.63 -8.35 21.47
C GLY A 6 -28.42 -9.18 21.03
N ILE A 7 -27.79 -8.86 19.89
CA ILE A 7 -26.62 -9.55 19.38
C ILE A 7 -25.37 -8.83 19.85
N GLN A 8 -24.44 -9.59 20.43
CA GLN A 8 -23.14 -9.09 20.81
C GLN A 8 -22.29 -8.84 19.55
N ILE A 9 -21.79 -7.62 19.39
CA ILE A 9 -20.94 -7.26 18.28
C ILE A 9 -19.49 -7.02 18.72
N SER A 10 -18.55 -7.41 17.85
CA SER A 10 -17.12 -7.17 18.02
C SER A 10 -16.63 -6.16 16.99
N GLU A 11 -16.49 -4.91 17.38
CA GLU A 11 -15.90 -3.86 16.56
C GLU A 11 -14.36 -4.04 16.40
N LEU A 12 -13.76 -4.92 17.22
CA LEU A 12 -12.31 -5.14 17.21
C LEU A 12 -11.80 -5.55 15.83
N ARG A 13 -12.55 -6.38 15.10
CA ARG A 13 -12.19 -6.84 13.76
C ARG A 13 -12.08 -5.69 12.77
N LEU A 14 -13.03 -4.77 12.82
CA LEU A 14 -13.06 -3.59 11.95
C LEU A 14 -11.87 -2.67 12.23
N ILE A 15 -11.56 -2.44 13.52
CA ILE A 15 -10.40 -1.66 13.94
C ILE A 15 -9.10 -2.32 13.46
N VAL A 16 -8.93 -3.62 13.71
CA VAL A 16 -7.72 -4.35 13.33
C VAL A 16 -7.50 -4.30 11.82
N HIS A 17 -8.55 -4.57 11.03
CA HIS A 17 -8.49 -4.50 9.58
C HIS A 17 -8.04 -3.11 9.11
N SER A 18 -8.73 -2.05 9.56
CA SER A 18 -8.42 -0.68 9.17
C SER A 18 -7.02 -0.24 9.62
N THR A 19 -6.58 -0.69 10.81
CA THR A 19 -5.24 -0.41 11.33
C THR A 19 -4.16 -1.09 10.51
N ILE A 20 -4.34 -2.35 10.09
CA ILE A 20 -3.38 -3.07 9.24
C ILE A 20 -3.18 -2.32 7.92
N PHE A 21 -4.26 -1.91 7.25
CA PHE A 21 -4.16 -1.13 6.02
C PHE A 21 -3.47 0.22 6.22
N THR A 22 -3.72 0.87 7.36
CA THR A 22 -3.05 2.14 7.71
C THR A 22 -1.54 1.94 7.89
N ILE A 23 -1.12 0.87 8.58
CA ILE A 23 0.30 0.53 8.77
C ILE A 23 0.97 0.21 7.43
N LEU A 24 0.31 -0.55 6.56
CA LEU A 24 0.82 -0.88 5.23
C LEU A 24 1.03 0.37 4.38
N LEU A 25 0.10 1.32 4.42
CA LEU A 25 0.24 2.58 3.71
C LEU A 25 1.39 3.42 4.24
N LEU A 26 1.53 3.54 5.57
CA LEU A 26 2.65 4.25 6.20
C LEU A 26 3.99 3.60 5.82
N GLY A 27 4.08 2.27 5.85
CA GLY A 27 5.25 1.53 5.41
C GLY A 27 5.62 1.83 3.96
N LEU A 28 4.63 1.85 3.06
CA LEU A 28 4.83 2.20 1.66
C LEU A 28 5.39 3.63 1.50
N VAL A 29 4.82 4.60 2.20
CA VAL A 29 5.27 6.01 2.16
C VAL A 29 6.72 6.14 2.64
N VAL A 30 7.09 5.43 3.72
CA VAL A 30 8.47 5.45 4.25
C VAL A 30 9.46 4.85 3.25
N VAL A 31 9.14 3.70 2.65
CA VAL A 31 10.00 3.05 1.63
C VAL A 31 10.20 3.95 0.43
N ILE A 32 9.13 4.55 -0.05
CA ILE A 32 9.16 5.50 -1.17
C ILE A 32 10.01 6.72 -0.80
N GLY A 33 9.78 7.33 0.35
CA GLY A 33 10.54 8.49 0.84
C GLY A 33 12.04 8.20 0.96
N PHE A 34 12.41 7.05 1.49
CA PHE A 34 13.79 6.62 1.60
C PHE A 34 14.45 6.42 0.23
N TRP A 35 13.73 5.80 -0.72
CA TRP A 35 14.25 5.61 -2.07
C TRP A 35 14.47 6.93 -2.82
N VAL A 36 13.55 7.90 -2.69
CA VAL A 36 13.72 9.26 -3.22
C VAL A 36 14.94 9.94 -2.61
N TYR A 37 15.02 9.91 -1.30
CA TYR A 37 16.14 10.51 -0.57
C TYR A 37 17.48 9.95 -1.05
N THR A 38 17.61 8.63 -1.18
CA THR A 38 18.83 7.99 -1.67
C THR A 38 19.13 8.35 -3.13
N SER A 39 18.11 8.40 -4.00
CA SER A 39 18.28 8.81 -5.41
C SER A 39 18.74 10.26 -5.57
N LEU A 40 18.30 11.16 -4.70
CA LEU A 40 18.69 12.58 -4.73
C LEU A 40 20.06 12.82 -4.10
N THR A 41 20.42 12.11 -3.04
CA THR A 41 21.64 12.34 -2.27
C THR A 41 22.87 11.61 -2.81
N MET A 42 22.72 10.53 -3.57
CA MET A 42 23.82 9.78 -4.18
C MET A 42 24.48 10.52 -5.39
N LYS A 43 24.65 11.82 -5.31
CA LYS A 43 25.60 12.55 -6.16
C LYS A 43 26.99 12.35 -5.57
N ASN A 44 27.80 11.51 -6.21
CA ASN A 44 29.12 11.12 -5.75
C ASN A 44 30.04 12.36 -5.62
N PRO A 45 30.27 12.91 -4.41
CA PRO A 45 31.04 14.14 -4.22
C PRO A 45 32.48 13.98 -4.68
N LYS A 46 33.05 12.76 -4.58
CA LYS A 46 34.41 12.43 -5.03
C LYS A 46 34.60 12.57 -6.53
N GLU A 47 33.56 12.32 -7.33
CA GLU A 47 33.61 12.45 -8.80
C GLU A 47 33.65 13.92 -9.22
N LYS A 48 32.96 14.82 -8.50
CA LYS A 48 33.00 16.24 -8.75
C LYS A 48 34.38 16.85 -8.40
N GLU A 49 34.96 16.43 -7.30
CA GLU A 49 36.28 16.91 -6.87
C GLU A 49 37.39 16.42 -7.82
N HIS A 50 37.29 15.17 -8.28
CA HIS A 50 38.23 14.62 -9.26
C HIS A 50 38.13 15.35 -10.61
N LEU A 51 36.93 15.65 -11.07
CA LEU A 51 36.71 16.45 -12.30
C LEU A 51 37.29 17.90 -12.15
N ARG A 52 37.16 18.51 -10.97
CA ARG A 52 37.72 19.84 -10.71
C ARG A 52 39.25 19.82 -10.77
N LYS A 53 39.88 18.87 -10.09
CA LYS A 53 41.35 18.70 -10.08
C LYS A 53 41.89 18.38 -11.48
N LEU A 54 41.18 17.63 -12.30
CA LEU A 54 41.56 17.34 -13.68
C LEU A 54 41.42 18.57 -14.59
N LYS A 55 40.40 19.40 -14.41
CA LYS A 55 40.24 20.66 -15.16
C LYS A 55 41.34 21.63 -14.86
N GLU A 56 41.81 21.76 -13.62
CA GLU A 56 42.93 22.60 -13.23
C GLU A 56 44.23 22.11 -13.86
N LYS A 57 44.49 20.80 -13.91
CA LYS A 57 45.69 20.22 -14.57
C LYS A 57 45.64 20.27 -16.10
N ALA A 58 44.45 20.23 -16.70
CA ALA A 58 44.30 20.27 -18.16
C ALA A 58 44.66 21.64 -18.80
N GLN A 59 44.90 22.67 -18.01
CA GLN A 59 45.38 23.98 -18.48
C GLN A 59 46.84 23.95 -18.83
N SER A 60 47.65 23.04 -18.24
CA SER A 60 49.12 23.01 -18.41
C SER A 60 49.65 21.72 -19.05
N ASP A 61 48.80 20.67 -19.20
CA ASP A 61 49.26 19.36 -19.66
C ASP A 61 48.30 18.78 -20.72
N GLU A 62 48.86 18.47 -21.90
CA GLU A 62 48.10 17.93 -23.05
C GLU A 62 47.56 16.52 -22.80
N LEU A 63 48.27 15.75 -21.97
CA LEU A 63 47.82 14.43 -21.54
C LEU A 63 46.58 14.53 -20.63
N ALA A 64 46.54 15.48 -19.73
CA ALA A 64 45.41 15.76 -18.87
C ALA A 64 44.19 16.24 -19.67
N LYS A 65 44.41 16.98 -20.76
CA LYS A 65 43.36 17.43 -21.70
C LYS A 65 42.68 16.23 -22.40
N LYS A 66 43.45 15.24 -22.86
CA LYS A 66 42.92 14.00 -23.48
C LYS A 66 42.15 13.17 -22.47
N GLN A 67 42.60 13.09 -21.23
CA GLN A 67 41.90 12.39 -20.15
C GLN A 67 40.56 13.07 -19.78
N LEU A 68 40.56 14.40 -19.73
CA LEU A 68 39.37 15.21 -19.48
C LEU A 68 38.30 14.96 -20.57
N GLU A 69 38.71 15.03 -21.85
CA GLU A 69 37.78 14.77 -22.96
C GLU A 69 37.18 13.35 -22.94
N LYS A 70 38.00 12.37 -22.60
CA LYS A 70 37.52 10.98 -22.44
C LYS A 70 36.52 10.84 -21.30
N LEU A 71 36.74 11.54 -20.18
CA LEU A 71 35.82 11.57 -19.03
C LEU A 71 34.52 12.32 -19.35
N GLU A 72 34.59 13.44 -20.07
CA GLU A 72 33.42 14.20 -20.50
C GLU A 72 32.53 13.37 -21.45
N ARG A 73 33.14 12.67 -22.41
CA ARG A 73 32.41 11.73 -23.30
C ARG A 73 31.73 10.61 -22.51
N ARG A 74 32.40 10.04 -21.49
CA ARG A 74 31.82 9.04 -20.58
C ARG A 74 30.66 9.63 -19.75
N ASN A 75 30.82 10.83 -19.21
CA ASN A 75 29.79 11.52 -18.45
C ASN A 75 28.57 11.88 -19.30
N LYS A 76 28.77 12.29 -20.56
CA LYS A 76 27.68 12.53 -21.51
C LYS A 76 26.86 11.27 -21.79
N ARG A 77 27.52 10.11 -21.98
CA ARG A 77 26.86 8.80 -22.14
C ARG A 77 26.12 8.38 -20.86
N ARG A 78 26.73 8.61 -19.68
CA ARG A 78 26.15 8.29 -18.37
C ARG A 78 24.94 9.18 -18.08
N ASN A 79 25.00 10.46 -18.45
CA ASN A 79 23.85 11.37 -18.30
C ASN A 79 22.70 11.03 -19.24
N LYS A 80 22.98 10.51 -20.46
CA LYS A 80 21.94 10.00 -21.35
C LYS A 80 21.22 8.79 -20.72
N ARG A 81 21.98 7.81 -20.22
CA ARG A 81 21.40 6.66 -19.48
C ARG A 81 20.64 7.07 -18.22
N LYS A 82 21.11 8.10 -17.49
CA LYS A 82 20.37 8.64 -16.35
C LYS A 82 19.03 9.25 -16.75
N LYS A 83 18.91 9.90 -17.91
CA LYS A 83 17.63 10.40 -18.40
C LYS A 83 16.66 9.27 -18.74
N GLU A 84 17.15 8.18 -19.31
CA GLU A 84 16.34 6.98 -19.59
C GLU A 84 15.86 6.35 -18.29
N ASN A 85 16.72 6.27 -17.27
CA ASN A 85 16.33 5.75 -15.93
C ASN A 85 15.31 6.66 -15.24
N ILE A 86 15.38 7.99 -15.40
CA ILE A 86 14.39 8.92 -14.81
C ILE A 86 12.97 8.62 -15.33
N ILE A 87 12.81 8.26 -16.59
CA ILE A 87 11.50 7.89 -17.15
C ILE A 87 10.98 6.62 -16.49
N THR A 88 11.85 5.62 -16.32
CA THR A 88 11.51 4.37 -15.62
C THR A 88 11.15 4.65 -14.15
N ASP A 89 11.91 5.52 -13.52
CA ASP A 89 11.66 5.92 -12.13
C ASP A 89 10.30 6.63 -11.99
N ILE A 90 9.95 7.55 -12.88
CA ILE A 90 8.64 8.23 -12.90
C ILE A 90 7.51 7.22 -13.08
N PHE A 91 7.69 6.23 -13.95
CA PHE A 91 6.70 5.19 -14.20
C PHE A 91 6.45 4.32 -12.94
N ILE A 92 7.52 3.88 -12.28
CA ILE A 92 7.44 3.13 -11.01
C ILE A 92 6.73 3.97 -9.93
N TRP A 93 7.03 5.27 -9.87
CA TRP A 93 6.35 6.20 -8.97
C TRP A 93 4.86 6.30 -9.21
N SER A 94 4.46 6.45 -10.47
CA SER A 94 3.05 6.51 -10.84
C SER A 94 2.29 5.26 -10.40
N ILE A 95 2.87 4.07 -10.62
CA ILE A 95 2.27 2.80 -10.17
C ILE A 95 2.16 2.77 -8.64
N SER A 96 3.21 3.15 -7.93
CA SER A 96 3.20 3.16 -6.45
C SER A 96 2.14 4.10 -5.87
N VAL A 97 1.96 5.27 -6.48
CA VAL A 97 0.90 6.22 -6.09
C VAL A 97 -0.48 5.62 -6.36
N CYS A 98 -0.70 5.00 -7.52
CA CYS A 98 -1.96 4.35 -7.85
C CYS A 98 -2.30 3.22 -6.85
N VAL A 99 -1.31 2.40 -6.49
CA VAL A 99 -1.49 1.35 -5.47
C VAL A 99 -1.82 1.94 -4.11
N GLY A 100 -1.12 3.00 -3.70
CA GLY A 100 -1.41 3.71 -2.45
C GLY A 100 -2.83 4.28 -2.39
N VAL A 101 -3.28 4.89 -3.48
CA VAL A 101 -4.66 5.40 -3.61
C VAL A 101 -5.68 4.26 -3.55
N ALA A 102 -5.41 3.12 -4.19
CA ALA A 102 -6.28 1.96 -4.14
C ALA A 102 -6.41 1.40 -2.70
N ILE A 103 -5.30 1.30 -1.97
CA ILE A 103 -5.29 0.89 -0.56
C ILE A 103 -6.13 1.84 0.30
N LEU A 104 -5.98 3.15 0.10
CA LEU A 104 -6.79 4.16 0.79
C LEU A 104 -8.27 4.00 0.49
N ALA A 105 -8.62 3.93 -0.78
CA ALA A 105 -10.02 3.89 -1.22
C ALA A 105 -10.75 2.61 -0.80
N TRP A 106 -10.07 1.47 -0.83
CA TRP A 106 -10.69 0.16 -0.57
C TRP A 106 -10.54 -0.33 0.87
N GLY A 107 -9.46 -0.01 1.54
CA GLY A 107 -9.17 -0.54 2.88
C GLY A 107 -9.39 0.46 4.00
N ILE A 108 -8.78 1.64 3.89
CA ILE A 108 -8.72 2.58 5.01
C ILE A 108 -10.02 3.37 5.15
N ILE A 109 -10.44 4.06 4.07
CA ILE A 109 -11.60 4.97 4.11
C ILE A 109 -12.89 4.21 4.48
N PRO A 110 -13.26 3.10 3.82
CA PRO A 110 -14.48 2.38 4.15
C PRO A 110 -14.47 1.85 5.59
N GLY A 111 -13.35 1.26 6.02
CA GLY A 111 -13.22 0.66 7.35
C GLY A 111 -13.35 1.67 8.48
N TRP A 112 -12.63 2.79 8.41
CA TRP A 112 -12.73 3.85 9.39
C TRP A 112 -14.09 4.54 9.35
N THR A 113 -14.70 4.70 8.17
CA THR A 113 -16.03 5.30 8.03
C THR A 113 -17.10 4.43 8.69
N ASP A 114 -17.07 3.11 8.46
CA ASP A 114 -18.01 2.17 9.11
C ASP A 114 -17.82 2.18 10.63
N TYR A 115 -16.57 2.22 11.11
CA TYR A 115 -16.28 2.27 12.53
C TYR A 115 -16.75 3.57 13.20
N ILE A 116 -16.47 4.74 12.61
CA ILE A 116 -16.81 6.05 13.21
C ILE A 116 -18.30 6.31 13.15
N ARG A 117 -18.94 6.02 12.01
CA ARG A 117 -20.38 6.26 11.80
C ARG A 117 -21.26 5.20 12.42
N LYS A 118 -20.67 4.05 12.84
CA LYS A 118 -21.42 2.89 13.32
C LYS A 118 -22.44 2.41 12.29
N ASP A 119 -22.05 2.43 11.02
CA ASP A 119 -22.91 2.11 9.87
C ASP A 119 -22.97 0.59 9.68
N TYR A 120 -23.73 -0.06 10.56
CA TYR A 120 -23.91 -1.50 10.59
C TYR A 120 -25.25 -1.88 10.00
N VAL A 121 -25.28 -3.04 9.35
CA VAL A 121 -26.48 -3.65 8.79
C VAL A 121 -26.81 -4.89 9.61
N VAL A 122 -28.09 -5.02 9.98
CA VAL A 122 -28.63 -6.23 10.61
C VAL A 122 -29.44 -6.96 9.55
N TYR A 123 -28.98 -8.13 9.18
CA TYR A 123 -29.70 -9.04 8.27
C TYR A 123 -30.32 -10.16 9.08
N LYS A 124 -31.54 -10.56 8.72
CA LYS A 124 -32.22 -11.69 9.30
C LYS A 124 -32.86 -12.51 8.17
N GLY A 125 -32.43 -13.74 8.01
CA GLY A 125 -32.86 -14.59 6.92
C GLY A 125 -32.03 -15.86 6.82
N GLU A 126 -32.10 -16.48 5.66
CA GLU A 126 -31.25 -17.62 5.32
C GLU A 126 -29.81 -17.18 5.08
N ILE A 127 -28.87 -17.91 5.63
CA ILE A 127 -27.43 -17.68 5.50
C ILE A 127 -26.73 -18.97 5.16
N THR A 128 -25.79 -18.92 4.22
CA THR A 128 -24.93 -20.06 3.90
C THR A 128 -23.49 -19.69 4.32
N VAL A 129 -22.92 -20.56 5.15
CA VAL A 129 -21.58 -20.35 5.68
C VAL A 129 -20.59 -21.27 4.97
N TYR A 130 -19.59 -20.70 4.32
CA TYR A 130 -18.48 -21.42 3.70
C TYR A 130 -17.22 -21.19 4.50
N GLN A 131 -16.59 -22.24 4.98
CA GLN A 131 -15.31 -22.14 5.66
C GLN A 131 -14.15 -22.10 4.67
N GLN A 132 -13.26 -21.12 4.82
CA GLN A 132 -12.04 -20.99 4.02
C GLN A 132 -10.82 -20.80 4.94
N MET A 133 -10.12 -21.89 5.25
CA MET A 133 -8.89 -21.89 6.10
C MET A 133 -9.02 -21.11 7.41
N ARG A 134 -8.78 -19.78 7.38
CA ARG A 134 -8.82 -18.88 8.56
C ARG A 134 -9.88 -17.79 8.43
N SER A 135 -10.68 -17.84 7.40
CA SER A 135 -11.76 -16.88 7.13
C SER A 135 -13.02 -17.66 6.78
N SER A 136 -14.17 -17.10 7.10
CA SER A 136 -15.46 -17.63 6.68
C SER A 136 -16.10 -16.67 5.72
N ARG A 137 -16.64 -17.21 4.64
CA ARG A 137 -17.50 -16.50 3.71
C ARG A 137 -18.93 -16.78 4.08
N ILE A 138 -19.67 -15.76 4.44
CA ILE A 138 -21.10 -15.84 4.77
C ILE A 138 -21.85 -15.24 3.59
N GLU A 139 -22.67 -16.03 2.92
CA GLU A 139 -23.52 -15.60 1.83
C GLU A 139 -24.94 -15.46 2.33
N LEU A 140 -25.53 -14.30 2.11
CA LEU A 140 -26.91 -13.98 2.48
C LEU A 140 -27.83 -14.29 1.29
N GLU A 141 -29.12 -14.53 1.55
CA GLU A 141 -30.13 -14.82 0.53
C GLU A 141 -30.17 -13.76 -0.60
N ASP A 142 -29.87 -12.51 -0.29
CA ASP A 142 -29.82 -11.41 -1.24
C ASP A 142 -28.55 -11.41 -2.12
N GLY A 143 -27.69 -12.42 -1.99
CA GLY A 143 -26.39 -12.51 -2.68
C GLY A 143 -25.28 -11.65 -2.06
N THR A 144 -25.52 -10.97 -0.95
CA THR A 144 -24.49 -10.22 -0.25
C THR A 144 -23.48 -11.16 0.39
N VAL A 145 -22.21 -10.97 0.13
CA VAL A 145 -21.11 -11.73 0.75
C VAL A 145 -20.52 -10.94 1.89
N VAL A 146 -20.49 -11.55 3.07
CA VAL A 146 -19.94 -11.02 4.31
C VAL A 146 -18.74 -11.85 4.72
N TRP A 147 -17.63 -11.19 5.10
CA TRP A 147 -16.39 -11.85 5.46
C TRP A 147 -16.23 -11.92 6.98
N GLY A 148 -16.07 -13.14 7.49
CA GLY A 148 -15.80 -13.42 8.90
C GLY A 148 -14.38 -13.96 9.12
N ILE A 149 -13.88 -13.84 10.34
CA ILE A 149 -12.66 -14.52 10.80
C ILE A 149 -13.09 -15.44 11.94
N GLY A 150 -12.81 -16.73 11.83
CA GLY A 150 -13.13 -17.74 12.83
C GLY A 150 -13.57 -19.05 12.20
N ASP A 151 -13.60 -20.09 13.02
CA ASP A 151 -14.13 -21.36 12.65
C ASP A 151 -15.66 -21.29 12.80
N PHE A 152 -16.34 -21.28 11.68
CA PHE A 152 -17.76 -21.50 11.60
C PHE A 152 -17.98 -22.85 10.90
N ASP A 153 -18.84 -23.68 11.42
CA ASP A 153 -19.21 -24.91 10.72
C ASP A 153 -19.91 -24.57 9.39
N GLU A 154 -19.53 -25.27 8.32
CA GLU A 154 -20.24 -25.16 7.04
C GLU A 154 -21.68 -25.65 7.20
N HIS A 155 -22.61 -24.72 7.06
CA HIS A 155 -24.04 -25.08 7.12
C HIS A 155 -24.92 -23.97 6.55
N ASP A 156 -26.06 -24.37 6.08
CA ASP A 156 -27.16 -23.45 5.78
C ASP A 156 -28.04 -23.34 7.03
N THR A 157 -28.31 -22.13 7.46
CA THR A 157 -29.11 -21.87 8.63
C THR A 157 -29.91 -20.59 8.52
N TYR A 158 -30.98 -20.50 9.31
CA TYR A 158 -31.71 -19.27 9.47
C TYR A 158 -31.20 -18.51 10.70
N GLY A 159 -30.69 -17.33 10.51
CA GLY A 159 -30.07 -16.59 11.59
C GLY A 159 -30.10 -15.07 11.41
N THR A 160 -29.46 -14.41 12.35
CA THR A 160 -29.26 -12.96 12.27
C THR A 160 -27.79 -12.65 12.19
N VAL A 161 -27.39 -11.85 11.19
CA VAL A 161 -26.01 -11.42 10.94
C VAL A 161 -25.92 -9.91 11.04
N VAL A 162 -24.95 -9.43 11.81
CA VAL A 162 -24.59 -8.01 11.89
C VAL A 162 -23.26 -7.81 11.18
N TYR A 163 -23.23 -6.92 10.20
CA TYR A 163 -22.03 -6.65 9.43
C TYR A 163 -21.87 -5.16 9.10
N SER A 164 -20.65 -4.76 8.79
CA SER A 164 -20.35 -3.39 8.36
C SER A 164 -20.82 -3.15 6.94
N ARG A 165 -21.44 -2.01 6.67
CA ARG A 165 -22.12 -1.74 5.41
C ARG A 165 -21.15 -1.70 4.20
N ARG A 166 -20.01 -1.05 4.34
CA ARG A 166 -19.06 -0.83 3.23
C ARG A 166 -18.05 -1.95 3.11
N THR A 167 -17.44 -2.31 4.23
CA THR A 167 -16.38 -3.33 4.24
C THR A 167 -16.93 -4.77 4.22
N LYS A 168 -18.24 -4.95 4.43
CA LYS A 168 -18.89 -6.27 4.50
C LYS A 168 -18.23 -7.23 5.49
N GLN A 169 -17.72 -6.70 6.59
CA GLN A 169 -17.10 -7.50 7.65
C GLN A 169 -18.15 -7.94 8.67
N PHE A 170 -18.13 -9.22 9.01
CA PHE A 170 -18.94 -9.80 10.05
C PHE A 170 -18.55 -9.25 11.43
N LEU A 171 -19.52 -8.76 12.16
CA LEU A 171 -19.34 -8.17 13.49
C LEU A 171 -19.95 -9.05 14.59
N GLY A 172 -21.00 -9.77 14.30
CA GLY A 172 -21.70 -10.68 15.22
C GLY A 172 -22.90 -11.34 14.58
N GLY A 173 -23.42 -12.39 15.21
CA GLY A 173 -24.60 -13.13 14.75
C GLY A 173 -25.09 -14.15 15.79
N ASN A 174 -26.24 -14.69 15.54
CA ASN A 174 -26.85 -15.81 16.28
C ASN A 174 -27.71 -16.66 15.36
#